data_abd769212c6c1ef8aedd21f5fb939326
#
_entry.id   abd769212c6c1ef8aedd21f5fb939326
#
_cell.length_a   1.000
_cell.length_b   1.000
_cell.length_c   1.000
_cell.angle_alpha   90.00
_cell.angle_beta   90.00
_cell.angle_gamma   90.00
#
_symmetry.space_group_name_H-M   'P 1'
#
loop_
_entity.id
_entity.type
_entity.pdbx_description
1 polymer ?
#
loop_
_entity_poly.entity_id
_entity_poly.type
_entity_poly.pdbx_seq_one_letter_code
_entity_poly.pdbx_strand_id
1 'polypeptide(L)'
;MAAKITVHESEVQPIRKDPPRTSKILLTEHTVGATSMAMGVNYTDVGSMIPDGIHENQDEGMFLTQGRAKLVIEDKDEYIMETNTAFFVKAGTKHRIENIGDEPFKIVWVYSPPLPTHLKEK
;
A
#
# COMPACT_ATOMS: atom_id res chain seq x y z
N MET A 1 -1.62 -28.86 -14.55
CA MET A 1 -1.90 -27.42 -14.72
C MET A 1 -1.21 -26.62 -13.63
N ALA A 2 -0.46 -25.62 -14.01
CA ALA A 2 0.26 -24.81 -13.02
C ALA A 2 -0.69 -23.87 -12.29
N ALA A 3 -0.43 -23.65 -11.00
CA ALA A 3 -1.18 -22.67 -10.22
C ALA A 3 -0.87 -21.24 -10.71
N LYS A 4 -1.85 -20.35 -10.58
CA LYS A 4 -1.62 -18.93 -10.85
C LYS A 4 -0.85 -18.33 -9.69
N ILE A 5 0.33 -17.83 -9.96
CA ILE A 5 1.22 -17.23 -8.95
C ILE A 5 1.74 -15.84 -9.35
N THR A 6 1.36 -15.35 -10.53
CA THR A 6 1.78 -14.03 -11.01
C THR A 6 0.55 -13.20 -11.35
N VAL A 7 0.63 -11.90 -11.08
CA VAL A 7 -0.41 -10.94 -11.42
C VAL A 7 0.25 -9.67 -11.95
N HIS A 8 -0.06 -9.31 -13.20
CA HIS A 8 0.36 -8.03 -13.75
C HIS A 8 -0.67 -6.96 -13.35
N GLU A 9 -0.22 -5.72 -13.16
CA GLU A 9 -1.11 -4.62 -12.77
C GLU A 9 -2.32 -4.47 -13.69
N SER A 10 -2.16 -4.75 -14.98
CA SER A 10 -3.24 -4.63 -15.96
C SER A 10 -4.34 -5.67 -15.78
N GLU A 11 -4.10 -6.72 -15.00
CA GLU A 11 -5.08 -7.79 -14.77
C GLU A 11 -6.09 -7.47 -13.70
N VAL A 12 -5.86 -6.42 -12.91
CA VAL A 12 -6.74 -6.08 -11.79
C VAL A 12 -7.47 -4.78 -12.04
N GLN A 13 -8.65 -4.64 -11.43
CA GLN A 13 -9.44 -3.42 -11.51
C GLN A 13 -8.80 -2.34 -10.63
N PRO A 14 -8.41 -1.18 -11.20
CA PRO A 14 -7.92 -0.09 -10.36
C PRO A 14 -9.05 0.48 -9.51
N ILE A 15 -8.73 0.84 -8.27
CA ILE A 15 -9.69 1.42 -7.33
C ILE A 15 -9.30 2.87 -7.11
N ARG A 16 -10.12 3.80 -7.63
CA ARG A 16 -9.89 5.23 -7.43
C ARG A 16 -10.47 5.65 -6.09
N LYS A 17 -9.70 6.41 -5.33
CA LYS A 17 -10.07 6.85 -3.98
C LYS A 17 -9.87 8.35 -3.81
N ASP A 18 -10.43 8.89 -2.74
CA ASP A 18 -10.32 10.30 -2.38
C ASP A 18 -9.73 10.40 -0.95
N PRO A 19 -8.71 11.21 -0.69
CA PRO A 19 -8.00 12.13 -1.60
C PRO A 19 -7.43 11.42 -2.84
N PRO A 20 -7.23 12.13 -3.96
CA PRO A 20 -6.96 11.50 -5.26
C PRO A 20 -5.78 10.52 -5.24
N ARG A 21 -6.09 9.26 -5.38
CA ARG A 21 -5.11 8.17 -5.46
C ARG A 21 -5.75 6.94 -6.09
N THR A 22 -4.93 6.02 -6.57
CA THR A 22 -5.39 4.78 -7.18
C THR A 22 -4.70 3.60 -6.50
N SER A 23 -5.50 2.62 -6.08
CA SER A 23 -4.99 1.38 -5.50
C SER A 23 -5.22 0.24 -6.48
N LYS A 24 -4.22 -0.64 -6.60
CA LYS A 24 -4.34 -1.89 -7.35
C LYS A 24 -3.90 -3.01 -6.42
N ILE A 25 -4.85 -3.91 -6.13
CA ILE A 25 -4.62 -5.02 -5.21
C ILE A 25 -4.21 -6.23 -6.04
N LEU A 26 -2.99 -6.73 -5.84
CA LEU A 26 -2.39 -7.71 -6.73
C LEU A 26 -2.40 -9.12 -6.16
N LEU A 27 -1.73 -9.35 -5.04
CA LEU A 27 -1.62 -10.67 -4.44
C LEU A 27 -2.53 -10.79 -3.23
N THR A 28 -3.55 -11.64 -3.34
CA THR A 28 -4.51 -11.91 -2.28
C THR A 28 -4.94 -13.37 -2.37
N GLU A 29 -5.78 -13.81 -1.44
CA GLU A 29 -6.39 -15.14 -1.56
C GLU A 29 -7.25 -15.23 -2.81
N HIS A 30 -7.90 -14.13 -3.21
CA HIS A 30 -8.77 -14.09 -4.39
C HIS A 30 -8.00 -14.25 -5.70
N THR A 31 -6.75 -13.82 -5.77
CA THR A 31 -5.96 -13.88 -7.01
C THR A 31 -5.07 -15.11 -7.10
N VAL A 32 -4.27 -15.35 -6.07
CA VAL A 32 -3.22 -16.40 -6.09
C VAL A 32 -3.31 -17.35 -4.91
N GLY A 33 -4.34 -17.26 -4.08
CA GLY A 33 -4.50 -18.11 -2.91
C GLY A 33 -3.59 -17.73 -1.74
N ALA A 34 -3.11 -16.49 -1.70
CA ALA A 34 -2.23 -16.03 -0.63
C ALA A 34 -3.03 -15.79 0.65
N THR A 35 -2.67 -16.48 1.75
CA THR A 35 -3.36 -16.37 3.04
C THR A 35 -2.50 -15.77 4.14
N SER A 36 -1.19 -15.64 3.93
CA SER A 36 -0.25 -15.14 4.94
C SER A 36 0.18 -13.69 4.71
N MET A 37 -0.10 -13.14 3.54
CA MET A 37 0.24 -11.76 3.19
C MET A 37 -0.64 -11.30 2.03
N ALA A 38 -0.68 -9.99 1.81
CA ALA A 38 -1.27 -9.41 0.61
C ALA A 38 -0.33 -8.33 0.10
N MET A 39 -0.32 -8.13 -1.22
CA MET A 39 0.54 -7.13 -1.86
C MET A 39 -0.23 -6.37 -2.92
N GLY A 40 0.05 -5.09 -3.00
CA GLY A 40 -0.49 -4.24 -4.06
C GLY A 40 0.37 -3.02 -4.29
N VAL A 41 -0.15 -2.11 -5.10
CA VAL A 41 0.51 -0.84 -5.39
C VAL A 41 -0.47 0.30 -5.19
N ASN A 42 0.07 1.46 -4.83
CA ASN A 42 -0.69 2.70 -4.69
C ASN A 42 0.00 3.78 -5.50
N TYR A 43 -0.81 4.51 -6.28
CA TYR A 43 -0.38 5.71 -6.99
C TYR A 43 -1.11 6.88 -6.34
N THR A 44 -0.39 7.82 -5.78
CA THR A 44 -0.98 9.00 -5.13
C THR A 44 -0.65 10.24 -5.94
N ASP A 45 -1.68 11.00 -6.31
CA ASP A 45 -1.55 12.19 -7.16
C ASP A 45 -0.72 13.28 -6.47
N VAL A 46 -0.17 14.20 -7.28
CA VAL A 46 0.55 15.38 -6.77
C VAL A 46 -0.38 16.17 -5.85
N GLY A 47 0.14 16.59 -4.70
CA GLY A 47 -0.62 17.35 -3.71
C GLY A 47 -1.61 16.53 -2.89
N SER A 48 -1.65 15.22 -3.11
CA SER A 48 -2.56 14.32 -2.43
C SER A 48 -1.84 13.53 -1.34
N MET A 49 -2.57 12.61 -0.71
CA MET A 49 -2.03 11.78 0.37
C MET A 49 -2.80 10.47 0.50
N ILE A 50 -2.17 9.49 1.13
CA ILE A 50 -2.86 8.38 1.75
C ILE A 50 -3.21 8.86 3.16
N PRO A 51 -4.50 9.07 3.48
CA PRO A 51 -4.88 9.69 4.75
C PRO A 51 -4.60 8.80 5.95
N ASP A 52 -4.67 9.40 7.13
CA ASP A 52 -4.46 8.69 8.39
C ASP A 52 -5.24 7.39 8.46
N GLY A 53 -4.56 6.34 8.84
CA GLY A 53 -5.15 5.02 9.03
C GLY A 53 -4.43 4.27 10.13
N ILE A 54 -5.13 3.29 10.69
CA ILE A 54 -4.58 2.37 11.68
C ILE A 54 -5.00 0.97 11.26
N HIS A 55 -4.02 0.08 11.13
CA HIS A 55 -4.28 -1.34 10.90
C HIS A 55 -3.91 -2.07 12.18
N GLU A 56 -4.93 -2.43 12.97
CA GLU A 56 -4.73 -2.94 14.33
C GLU A 56 -3.97 -4.27 14.37
N ASN A 57 -4.14 -5.10 13.36
CA ASN A 57 -3.62 -6.46 13.38
C ASN A 57 -2.63 -6.75 12.25
N GLN A 58 -2.25 -5.76 11.46
CA GLN A 58 -1.37 -5.98 10.32
C GLN A 58 -0.13 -5.09 10.42
N ASP A 59 1.02 -5.71 10.21
CA ASP A 59 2.23 -4.97 9.89
C ASP A 59 2.18 -4.62 8.41
N GLU A 60 2.72 -3.47 8.04
CA GLU A 60 2.76 -3.05 6.65
C GLU A 60 4.20 -2.70 6.26
N GLY A 61 4.73 -3.43 5.28
CA GLY A 61 6.00 -3.10 4.66
C GLY A 61 5.74 -2.42 3.33
N MET A 62 6.52 -1.39 3.01
CA MET A 62 6.30 -0.59 1.80
C MET A 62 7.62 -0.21 1.16
N PHE A 63 7.56 0.04 -0.16
CA PHE A 63 8.71 0.49 -0.92
C PHE A 63 8.27 1.59 -1.89
N LEU A 64 8.86 2.77 -1.74
CA LEU A 64 8.60 3.92 -2.61
C LEU A 64 9.42 3.75 -3.89
N THR A 65 8.75 3.38 -4.98
CA THR A 65 9.43 3.10 -6.25
C THR A 65 9.54 4.32 -7.15
N GLN A 66 8.71 5.34 -6.93
CA GLN A 66 8.67 6.55 -7.76
C GLN A 66 8.19 7.72 -6.91
N GLY A 67 8.81 8.88 -7.08
CA GLY A 67 8.37 10.11 -6.45
C GLY A 67 9.02 10.36 -5.09
N ARG A 68 8.42 11.30 -4.36
CA ARG A 68 8.87 11.76 -3.05
C ARG A 68 7.70 11.82 -2.09
N ALA A 69 7.88 11.36 -0.87
CA ALA A 69 6.79 11.29 0.07
C ALA A 69 7.23 11.64 1.50
N LYS A 70 6.27 12.03 2.32
CA LYS A 70 6.48 12.25 3.75
C LYS A 70 5.58 11.28 4.52
N LEU A 71 6.20 10.42 5.32
CA LEU A 71 5.50 9.53 6.24
C LEU A 71 5.35 10.24 7.58
N VAL A 72 4.12 10.30 8.09
CA VAL A 72 3.83 10.91 9.40
C VAL A 72 3.28 9.84 10.32
N ILE A 73 3.96 9.63 11.44
CA ILE A 73 3.62 8.62 12.44
C ILE A 73 3.06 9.29 13.69
N GLU A 74 1.85 8.90 14.08
CA GLU A 74 1.17 9.35 15.30
C GLU A 74 1.05 10.89 15.41
N ASP A 75 0.89 11.56 14.25
CA ASP A 75 0.85 13.04 14.17
C ASP A 75 2.08 13.73 14.76
N LYS A 76 3.18 13.02 14.89
CA LYS A 76 4.34 13.51 15.63
C LYS A 76 5.63 13.36 14.84
N ASP A 77 6.00 12.15 14.45
CA ASP A 77 7.26 11.88 13.80
C ASP A 77 7.11 11.94 12.28
N GLU A 78 8.01 12.66 11.62
CA GLU A 78 7.98 12.85 10.18
C GLU A 78 9.24 12.28 9.54
N TYR A 79 9.05 11.56 8.44
CA TYR A 79 10.13 10.93 7.69
C TYR A 79 10.01 11.34 6.22
N ILE A 80 11.02 12.07 5.73
CA ILE A 80 11.09 12.44 4.31
C ILE A 80 11.70 11.27 3.56
N MET A 81 10.98 10.80 2.54
CA MET A 81 11.38 9.61 1.79
C MET A 81 11.63 9.96 0.32
N GLU A 82 12.80 9.59 -0.15
CA GLU A 82 13.15 9.67 -1.58
C GLU A 82 12.82 8.37 -2.27
N THR A 83 12.78 8.39 -3.60
CA THR A 83 12.62 7.18 -4.41
C THR A 83 13.60 6.09 -3.97
N ASN A 84 13.12 4.86 -3.93
CA ASN A 84 13.86 3.66 -3.51
C ASN A 84 14.08 3.55 -1.99
N THR A 85 13.21 4.18 -1.20
CA THR A 85 13.18 4.02 0.25
C THR A 85 12.18 2.93 0.63
N ALA A 86 12.62 1.97 1.43
CA ALA A 86 11.74 0.99 2.07
C ALA A 86 11.35 1.52 3.44
N PHE A 87 10.11 1.27 3.88
CA PHE A 87 9.65 1.70 5.19
C PHE A 87 8.65 0.71 5.77
N PHE A 88 8.51 0.76 7.09
CA PHE A 88 7.72 -0.21 7.84
C PHE A 88 6.81 0.50 8.82
N VAL A 89 5.56 0.10 8.86
CA VAL A 89 4.58 0.60 9.84
C VAL A 89 4.06 -0.60 10.63
N LYS A 90 4.32 -0.57 11.93
CA LYS A 90 3.90 -1.64 12.82
C LYS A 90 2.39 -1.62 13.03
N ALA A 91 1.81 -2.80 13.24
CA ALA A 91 0.39 -2.95 13.58
C ALA A 91 0.00 -2.01 14.73
N GLY A 92 -1.16 -1.39 14.63
CA GLY A 92 -1.68 -0.47 15.63
C GLY A 92 -1.14 0.95 15.56
N THR A 93 -0.33 1.27 14.57
CA THR A 93 0.30 2.60 14.46
C THR A 93 -0.48 3.47 13.49
N LYS A 94 -0.91 4.64 13.96
CA LYS A 94 -1.56 5.65 13.12
C LYS A 94 -0.52 6.27 12.19
N HIS A 95 -0.84 6.31 10.90
CA HIS A 95 0.10 6.84 9.91
C HIS A 95 -0.61 7.44 8.71
N ARG A 96 0.06 8.38 8.04
CA ARG A 96 -0.36 8.89 6.74
C ARG A 96 0.87 9.12 5.86
N ILE A 97 0.65 9.16 4.56
CA ILE A 97 1.75 9.33 3.59
C ILE A 97 1.35 10.45 2.63
N GLU A 98 2.09 11.55 2.66
CA GLU A 98 1.83 12.74 1.85
C GLU A 98 2.74 12.76 0.64
N ASN A 99 2.17 13.12 -0.52
CA ASN A 99 2.98 13.35 -1.71
C ASN A 99 3.58 14.75 -1.62
N ILE A 100 4.89 14.83 -1.50
CA ILE A 100 5.62 16.11 -1.43
C ILE A 100 6.46 16.35 -2.69
N GLY A 101 6.29 15.53 -3.71
CA GLY A 101 7.00 15.65 -4.98
C GLY A 101 6.19 16.37 -6.05
N ASP A 102 6.70 16.36 -7.27
CA ASP A 102 6.10 17.01 -8.43
C ASP A 102 5.52 16.02 -9.45
N GLU A 103 5.43 14.76 -9.06
CA GLU A 103 4.82 13.69 -9.85
C GLU A 103 4.04 12.75 -8.93
N PRO A 104 3.13 11.93 -9.46
CA PRO A 104 2.48 10.91 -8.62
C PRO A 104 3.54 10.00 -7.99
N PHE A 105 3.37 9.67 -6.71
CA PHE A 105 4.27 8.66 -6.16
C PHE A 105 3.68 7.27 -6.38
N LYS A 106 4.55 6.27 -6.42
CA LYS A 106 4.17 4.86 -6.48
C LYS A 106 4.78 4.13 -5.31
N ILE A 107 3.94 3.45 -4.54
CA ILE A 107 4.35 2.62 -3.41
C ILE A 107 3.88 1.20 -3.65
N VAL A 108 4.79 0.24 -3.48
CA VAL A 108 4.44 -1.18 -3.33
C VAL A 108 4.21 -1.42 -1.86
N TRP A 109 3.08 -2.06 -1.51
CA TRP A 109 2.74 -2.34 -0.12
C TRP A 109 2.51 -3.82 0.10
N VAL A 110 2.84 -4.29 1.30
CA VAL A 110 2.60 -5.66 1.76
C VAL A 110 1.99 -5.60 3.15
N TYR A 111 0.85 -6.26 3.33
CA TYR A 111 0.26 -6.48 4.65
C TYR A 111 0.56 -7.90 5.13
N SER A 112 0.92 -8.05 6.39
CA SER A 112 1.11 -9.35 7.02
C SER A 112 0.60 -9.31 8.46
N PRO A 113 -0.45 -10.08 8.81
CA PRO A 113 -1.30 -10.88 7.91
C PRO A 113 -2.14 -10.00 6.97
N PRO A 114 -2.84 -10.59 6.00
CA PRO A 114 -3.71 -9.82 5.11
C PRO A 114 -4.83 -9.12 5.85
N LEU A 115 -5.36 -8.04 5.27
CA LEU A 115 -6.62 -7.47 5.73
C LEU A 115 -7.75 -8.48 5.46
N PRO A 116 -8.86 -8.42 6.24
CA PRO A 116 -10.00 -9.33 6.01
C PRO A 116 -10.52 -9.30 4.58
N THR A 117 -10.51 -8.14 3.92
CA THR A 117 -10.98 -7.99 2.55
C THR A 117 -10.07 -8.68 1.53
N HIS A 118 -8.84 -9.02 1.89
CA HIS A 118 -7.90 -9.74 1.02
C HIS A 118 -8.10 -11.26 1.10
N LEU A 119 -8.96 -11.71 1.99
CA LEU A 119 -9.21 -13.13 2.24
C LEU A 119 -10.62 -13.51 1.76
N LYS A 120 -10.78 -14.77 1.38
CA LYS A 120 -12.10 -15.31 1.05
C LYS A 120 -12.90 -15.50 2.33
N GLU A 121 -14.20 -15.30 2.23
CA GLU A 121 -15.10 -15.59 3.34
C GLU A 121 -15.14 -17.09 3.63
N LYS A 122 -15.26 -17.41 4.90
CA LYS A 122 -15.33 -18.80 5.36
C LYS A 122 -16.78 -19.26 5.49
#